data_63a2db374cce20cff580a852fa481f96
#
_entry.id   63a2db374cce20cff580a852fa481f96
#
_cell.length_a   1.000
_cell.length_b   1.000
_cell.length_c   1.000
_cell.angle_alpha   90.00
_cell.angle_beta   90.00
_cell.angle_gamma   90.00
#
_symmetry.space_group_name_H-M   'P 1'
#
loop_
_entity.id
_entity.type
_entity.pdbx_description
1 polymer ?
#
loop_
_entity_poly.entity_id
_entity_poly.type
_entity_poly.pdbx_seq_one_letter_code
_entity_poly.pdbx_strand_id
1 'polypeptide(L)'
;MRRALAAALLAIAAGGIPASISAKTGSEDFRRDFTALQALDARVHAIGWKLRSGNAAFCPNTIRDTGLLLQDAGAYSKAAMLRREFSLEGDIFVQATAPGSPASRILSPLDVIEVVGGQAMRDLPWSKDEPWKRLLDVEASLEASAGDGHPFPILVAGRAGTSQLDTTPACRTRFEVVSAGDDIGADGERVRIARGFIGLGYVEDELAAAMAHELAHNILRHPQWLSAHGRKRRDVRETEREADRMMPWLLANAGYDPQAAVRFMLRWGPKNDGGLLRKRTHDGWDERVDFIAAELPLIRAAMADGGPADWTQRFVPRPIG
;
A
#
# COMPACT_ATOMS: atom_id res chain seq x y z
N MET A 1 12.83 29.78 -14.33
CA MET A 1 12.34 28.85 -15.37
C MET A 1 11.66 27.69 -14.66
N ARG A 2 10.33 27.79 -14.55
CA ARG A 2 9.51 26.82 -13.85
C ARG A 2 9.34 25.58 -14.75
N ARG A 3 10.10 24.51 -14.52
CA ARG A 3 9.76 23.20 -15.03
C ARG A 3 8.80 22.58 -14.01
N ALA A 4 7.56 22.59 -14.38
CA ALA A 4 6.52 21.81 -13.75
C ALA A 4 7.02 20.38 -13.55
N LEU A 5 7.06 19.92 -12.29
CA LEU A 5 6.98 18.52 -11.97
C LEU A 5 5.60 18.07 -12.51
N ALA A 6 5.61 17.56 -13.73
CA ALA A 6 4.53 16.72 -14.17
C ALA A 6 4.55 15.54 -13.19
N ALA A 7 3.66 15.59 -12.23
CA ALA A 7 3.32 14.43 -11.45
C ALA A 7 3.04 13.32 -12.45
N ALA A 8 3.91 12.33 -12.50
CA ALA A 8 3.59 11.07 -13.12
C ALA A 8 2.56 10.39 -12.21
N LEU A 9 1.36 10.94 -12.21
CA LEU A 9 0.10 10.30 -11.84
C LEU A 9 -0.23 9.28 -12.94
N LEU A 10 0.72 8.39 -13.19
CA LEU A 10 0.45 7.28 -14.06
C LEU A 10 0.22 6.06 -13.20
N ALA A 11 -0.93 5.52 -13.41
CA ALA A 11 -1.38 4.22 -13.02
C ALA A 11 -1.65 4.08 -11.52
N ILE A 12 -2.73 4.66 -11.05
CA ILE A 12 -3.74 3.73 -10.55
C ILE A 12 -3.83 2.71 -11.65
N ALA A 13 -3.35 1.54 -11.38
CA ALA A 13 -3.28 0.55 -12.40
C ALA A 13 -4.56 0.58 -13.25
N ALA A 14 -4.51 1.30 -14.35
CA ALA A 14 -4.82 0.56 -15.52
C ALA A 14 -3.86 -0.64 -15.38
N GLY A 15 -4.17 -1.56 -14.48
CA GLY A 15 -3.68 -2.91 -14.46
C GLY A 15 -4.05 -3.42 -15.81
N GLY A 16 -3.35 -2.88 -16.82
CA GLY A 16 -3.53 -3.26 -18.19
C GLY A 16 -3.28 -4.75 -18.11
N ILE A 17 -4.35 -5.52 -18.24
CA ILE A 17 -4.23 -6.91 -18.57
C ILE A 17 -3.13 -6.93 -19.60
N PRO A 18 -2.00 -7.60 -19.32
CA PRO A 18 -0.78 -7.41 -20.09
C PRO A 18 -1.13 -7.44 -21.58
N ALA A 19 -0.58 -6.50 -22.34
CA ALA A 19 -0.88 -6.35 -23.80
C ALA A 19 -0.58 -7.64 -24.60
N SER A 20 -0.01 -8.66 -24.00
CA SER A 20 0.24 -10.01 -24.51
C SER A 20 -0.96 -10.95 -24.39
N ILE A 21 -2.13 -10.53 -23.88
CA ILE A 21 -3.32 -11.35 -23.99
C ILE A 21 -3.75 -11.32 -25.45
N SER A 22 -3.30 -12.34 -26.17
CA SER A 22 -3.64 -12.59 -27.56
C SER A 22 -5.16 -12.49 -27.77
N ALA A 23 -5.62 -11.98 -28.93
CA ALA A 23 -7.03 -11.88 -29.29
C ALA A 23 -7.80 -13.23 -29.28
N LYS A 24 -7.13 -14.33 -28.98
CA LYS A 24 -7.68 -15.69 -28.79
C LYS A 24 -7.93 -16.06 -27.31
N THR A 25 -7.62 -15.16 -26.36
CA THR A 25 -7.90 -15.46 -24.94
C THR A 25 -9.41 -15.41 -24.71
N GLY A 26 -9.98 -16.56 -24.49
CA GLY A 26 -11.38 -16.70 -24.13
C GLY A 26 -11.72 -16.06 -22.78
N SER A 27 -12.98 -16.06 -22.44
CA SER A 27 -13.54 -15.60 -21.18
C SER A 27 -12.81 -16.20 -19.95
N GLU A 28 -12.44 -17.49 -20.02
CA GLU A 28 -11.77 -18.22 -18.94
C GLU A 28 -10.37 -17.66 -18.62
N ASP A 29 -9.57 -17.35 -19.65
CA ASP A 29 -8.25 -16.75 -19.46
C ASP A 29 -8.36 -15.35 -18.84
N PHE A 30 -9.32 -14.57 -19.28
CA PHE A 30 -9.58 -13.25 -18.71
C PHE A 30 -9.97 -13.33 -17.23
N ARG A 31 -10.89 -14.24 -16.89
CA ARG A 31 -11.31 -14.45 -15.49
C ARG A 31 -10.13 -14.89 -14.61
N ARG A 32 -9.32 -15.83 -15.09
CA ARG A 32 -8.12 -16.29 -14.37
C ARG A 32 -7.15 -15.15 -14.12
N ASP A 33 -6.83 -14.36 -15.14
CA ASP A 33 -5.86 -13.27 -15.07
C ASP A 33 -6.34 -12.14 -14.14
N PHE A 34 -7.64 -11.79 -14.21
CA PHE A 34 -8.24 -10.82 -13.31
C PHE A 34 -8.26 -11.32 -11.86
N THR A 35 -8.64 -12.57 -11.63
CA THR A 35 -8.64 -13.18 -10.29
C THR A 35 -7.23 -13.22 -9.69
N ALA A 36 -6.21 -13.51 -10.51
CA ALA A 36 -4.82 -13.47 -10.06
C ALA A 36 -4.36 -12.05 -9.67
N LEU A 37 -4.78 -11.03 -10.45
CA LEU A 37 -4.51 -9.63 -10.11
C LEU A 37 -5.22 -9.26 -8.80
N GLN A 38 -6.50 -9.60 -8.67
CA GLN A 38 -7.29 -9.32 -7.46
C GLN A 38 -6.68 -9.97 -6.21
N ALA A 39 -6.22 -11.22 -6.33
CA ALA A 39 -5.55 -11.93 -5.23
C ALA A 39 -4.23 -11.24 -4.81
N LEU A 40 -3.46 -10.72 -5.78
CA LEU A 40 -2.24 -9.96 -5.49
C LEU A 40 -2.55 -8.64 -4.78
N ASP A 41 -3.52 -7.88 -5.27
CA ASP A 41 -3.97 -6.64 -4.65
C ASP A 41 -4.47 -6.89 -3.24
N ALA A 42 -5.29 -7.93 -3.04
CA ALA A 42 -5.81 -8.32 -1.73
C ALA A 42 -4.69 -8.65 -0.74
N ARG A 43 -3.66 -9.38 -1.18
CA ARG A 43 -2.50 -9.73 -0.34
C ARG A 43 -1.72 -8.48 0.09
N VAL A 44 -1.39 -7.60 -0.84
CA VAL A 44 -0.67 -6.35 -0.55
C VAL A 44 -1.50 -5.44 0.35
N HIS A 45 -2.79 -5.33 0.06
CA HIS A 45 -3.72 -4.53 0.86
C HIS A 45 -3.84 -5.06 2.30
N ALA A 46 -3.95 -6.38 2.50
CA ALA A 46 -4.02 -7.01 3.82
C ALA A 46 -2.76 -6.75 4.66
N ILE A 47 -1.57 -6.90 4.07
CA ILE A 47 -0.30 -6.60 4.74
C ILE A 47 -0.22 -5.11 5.07
N GLY A 48 -0.51 -4.24 4.09
CA GLY A 48 -0.51 -2.79 4.26
C GLY A 48 -1.46 -2.33 5.35
N TRP A 49 -2.65 -2.93 5.46
CA TRP A 49 -3.61 -2.67 6.53
C TRP A 49 -3.02 -2.98 7.91
N LYS A 50 -2.48 -4.19 8.12
CA LYS A 50 -1.86 -4.59 9.39
C LYS A 50 -0.72 -3.63 9.79
N LEU A 51 0.16 -3.30 8.84
CA LEU A 51 1.28 -2.38 9.10
C LEU A 51 0.79 -0.98 9.50
N ARG A 52 -0.21 -0.44 8.79
CA ARG A 52 -0.72 0.91 9.04
C ARG A 52 -1.55 1.01 10.32
N SER A 53 -2.48 0.08 10.53
CA SER A 53 -3.37 0.10 11.70
C SER A 53 -2.64 -0.27 12.98
N GLY A 54 -1.73 -1.25 12.94
CA GLY A 54 -0.93 -1.65 14.10
C GLY A 54 0.02 -0.55 14.59
N ASN A 55 0.45 0.35 13.72
CA ASN A 55 1.36 1.46 14.07
C ASN A 55 0.65 2.81 14.25
N ALA A 56 -0.68 2.86 14.13
CA ALA A 56 -1.43 4.11 14.12
C ALA A 56 -1.22 4.97 15.38
N ALA A 57 -1.03 4.35 16.55
CA ALA A 57 -0.81 5.05 17.81
C ALA A 57 0.47 5.90 17.82
N PHE A 58 1.42 5.58 16.96
CA PHE A 58 2.76 6.19 16.91
C PHE A 58 2.99 7.05 15.68
N CYS A 59 2.15 6.92 14.64
CA CYS A 59 2.33 7.66 13.41
C CYS A 59 2.05 9.16 13.59
N PRO A 60 2.94 10.04 13.05
CA PRO A 60 2.78 11.49 13.15
C PRO A 60 1.59 12.00 12.33
N ASN A 61 1.18 11.24 11.30
CA ASN A 61 0.02 11.52 10.47
C ASN A 61 -0.84 10.28 10.35
N THR A 62 -2.06 10.36 10.83
CA THR A 62 -3.05 9.29 10.75
C THR A 62 -4.24 9.70 9.89
N ILE A 63 -4.93 8.71 9.39
CA ILE A 63 -6.25 8.83 8.76
C ILE A 63 -7.21 7.88 9.45
N ARG A 64 -8.51 8.10 9.24
CA ARG A 64 -9.52 7.09 9.50
C ARG A 64 -9.66 6.23 8.27
N ASP A 65 -9.52 4.92 8.42
CA ASP A 65 -9.52 3.96 7.33
C ASP A 65 -10.50 2.82 7.61
N THR A 66 -11.09 2.30 6.57
CA THR A 66 -12.09 1.23 6.61
C THR A 66 -11.50 -0.13 6.30
N GLY A 67 -10.28 -0.19 5.76
CA GLY A 67 -9.68 -1.40 5.19
C GLY A 67 -10.33 -1.86 3.88
N LEU A 68 -10.95 -0.92 3.16
CA LEU A 68 -11.58 -1.15 1.87
C LEU A 68 -10.65 -0.76 0.73
N LEU A 69 -10.47 -1.64 -0.25
CA LEU A 69 -9.81 -1.35 -1.51
C LEU A 69 -10.85 -1.37 -2.62
N LEU A 70 -11.04 -0.24 -3.28
CA LEU A 70 -11.97 -0.08 -4.39
C LEU A 70 -11.25 -0.09 -5.74
N GLN A 71 -12.00 -0.41 -6.80
CA GLN A 71 -11.56 -0.28 -8.18
C GLN A 71 -12.68 0.28 -9.05
N ASP A 72 -12.29 0.85 -10.19
CA ASP A 72 -13.20 1.36 -11.22
C ASP A 72 -13.11 0.49 -12.47
N ALA A 73 -14.18 -0.25 -12.78
CA ALA A 73 -14.26 -1.09 -13.97
C ALA A 73 -14.04 -0.27 -15.26
N GLY A 74 -14.45 1.01 -15.28
CA GLY A 74 -14.25 1.91 -16.41
C GLY A 74 -12.78 2.23 -16.71
N ALA A 75 -11.88 2.05 -15.74
CA ALA A 75 -10.44 2.26 -15.93
C ALA A 75 -9.73 1.10 -16.63
N TYR A 76 -10.37 -0.05 -16.76
CA TYR A 76 -9.76 -1.22 -17.41
C TYR A 76 -9.93 -1.15 -18.93
N SER A 77 -8.89 -1.54 -19.67
CA SER A 77 -8.92 -1.60 -21.13
C SER A 77 -10.01 -2.52 -21.71
N LYS A 78 -10.42 -3.54 -20.93
CA LYS A 78 -11.50 -4.50 -21.26
C LYS A 78 -12.70 -4.34 -20.31
N ALA A 79 -13.10 -3.10 -20.01
CA ALA A 79 -14.18 -2.78 -19.08
C ALA A 79 -15.49 -3.54 -19.32
N ALA A 80 -15.93 -3.61 -20.60
CA ALA A 80 -17.16 -4.33 -20.95
C ALA A 80 -17.06 -5.84 -20.66
N MET A 81 -15.88 -6.44 -20.87
CA MET A 81 -15.64 -7.84 -20.55
C MET A 81 -15.63 -8.05 -19.05
N LEU A 82 -14.98 -7.15 -18.28
CA LEU A 82 -14.95 -7.22 -16.84
C LEU A 82 -16.37 -7.21 -16.24
N ARG A 83 -17.20 -6.25 -16.66
CA ARG A 83 -18.60 -6.17 -16.19
C ARG A 83 -19.37 -7.43 -16.49
N ARG A 84 -19.27 -7.96 -17.72
CA ARG A 84 -19.98 -9.16 -18.13
C ARG A 84 -19.52 -10.41 -17.36
N GLU A 85 -18.20 -10.63 -17.30
CA GLU A 85 -17.63 -11.86 -16.73
C GLU A 85 -17.80 -11.97 -15.21
N PHE A 86 -17.93 -10.83 -14.52
CA PHE A 86 -18.11 -10.77 -13.07
C PHE A 86 -19.48 -10.21 -12.65
N SER A 87 -20.40 -10.03 -13.62
CA SER A 87 -21.77 -9.56 -13.37
C SER A 87 -21.83 -8.25 -12.57
N LEU A 88 -20.90 -7.31 -12.89
CA LEU A 88 -20.86 -6.02 -12.21
C LEU A 88 -21.97 -5.12 -12.75
N GLU A 89 -22.92 -4.74 -11.89
CA GLU A 89 -24.03 -3.84 -12.20
C GLU A 89 -23.65 -2.35 -12.18
N GLY A 90 -22.38 -2.04 -11.85
CA GLY A 90 -21.80 -0.70 -11.83
C GLY A 90 -20.29 -0.73 -11.99
N ASP A 91 -19.68 0.44 -11.94
CA ASP A 91 -18.25 0.60 -12.21
C ASP A 91 -17.38 0.54 -10.96
N ILE A 92 -17.85 1.12 -9.86
CA ILE A 92 -17.08 1.15 -8.61
C ILE A 92 -17.39 -0.11 -7.84
N PHE A 93 -16.37 -0.94 -7.64
CA PHE A 93 -16.53 -2.24 -6.98
C PHE A 93 -15.42 -2.51 -5.96
N VAL A 94 -15.71 -3.41 -5.04
CA VAL A 94 -14.77 -3.87 -4.02
C VAL A 94 -13.73 -4.78 -4.68
N GLN A 95 -12.48 -4.33 -4.73
CA GLN A 95 -11.35 -5.14 -5.16
C GLN A 95 -10.91 -6.10 -4.06
N ALA A 96 -10.84 -5.59 -2.82
CA ALA A 96 -10.53 -6.38 -1.64
C ALA A 96 -11.01 -5.69 -0.36
N THR A 97 -11.13 -6.46 0.72
CA THR A 97 -11.23 -5.97 2.09
C THR A 97 -10.10 -6.57 2.91
N ALA A 98 -9.45 -5.75 3.75
CA ALA A 98 -8.40 -6.27 4.62
C ALA A 98 -9.01 -7.16 5.72
N PRO A 99 -8.51 -8.36 5.97
CA PRO A 99 -9.01 -9.23 7.02
C PRO A 99 -9.01 -8.54 8.39
N GLY A 100 -10.13 -8.64 9.12
CA GLY A 100 -10.32 -8.02 10.43
C GLY A 100 -10.63 -6.52 10.41
N SER A 101 -10.65 -5.89 9.24
CA SER A 101 -11.03 -4.48 9.07
C SER A 101 -12.54 -4.28 9.21
N PRO A 102 -12.99 -3.02 9.43
CA PRO A 102 -14.42 -2.68 9.39
C PRO A 102 -15.11 -3.12 8.09
N ALA A 103 -14.49 -2.88 6.94
CA ALA A 103 -15.05 -3.25 5.64
C ALA A 103 -15.27 -4.76 5.49
N SER A 104 -14.35 -5.59 6.00
CA SER A 104 -14.44 -7.06 5.88
C SER A 104 -15.65 -7.68 6.61
N ARG A 105 -16.30 -6.93 7.48
CA ARG A 105 -17.49 -7.39 8.22
C ARG A 105 -18.77 -7.30 7.41
N ILE A 106 -18.80 -6.39 6.42
CA ILE A 106 -20.03 -6.04 5.71
C ILE A 106 -19.90 -6.08 4.18
N LEU A 107 -18.68 -6.10 3.64
CA LEU A 107 -18.40 -6.09 2.21
C LEU A 107 -17.60 -7.32 1.79
N SER A 108 -17.83 -7.73 0.55
CA SER A 108 -17.13 -8.83 -0.11
C SER A 108 -16.50 -8.35 -1.43
N PRO A 109 -15.42 -9.00 -1.91
CA PRO A 109 -14.89 -8.73 -3.24
C PRO A 109 -16.00 -8.82 -4.31
N LEU A 110 -15.97 -7.89 -5.27
CA LEU A 110 -16.93 -7.70 -6.36
C LEU A 110 -18.28 -7.09 -5.95
N ASP A 111 -18.53 -6.79 -4.69
CA ASP A 111 -19.65 -5.92 -4.33
C ASP A 111 -19.55 -4.59 -5.08
N VAL A 112 -20.61 -4.19 -5.76
CA VAL A 112 -20.69 -2.89 -6.46
C VAL A 112 -21.16 -1.82 -5.48
N ILE A 113 -20.41 -0.75 -5.35
CA ILE A 113 -20.72 0.37 -4.47
C ILE A 113 -21.50 1.45 -5.23
N GLU A 114 -22.68 1.77 -4.76
CA GLU A 114 -23.55 2.81 -5.36
C GLU A 114 -23.44 4.15 -4.65
N VAL A 115 -23.28 4.16 -3.31
CA VAL A 115 -23.20 5.38 -2.51
C VAL A 115 -22.14 5.22 -1.41
N VAL A 116 -21.35 6.28 -1.20
CA VAL A 116 -20.42 6.44 -0.07
C VAL A 116 -20.72 7.76 0.61
N GLY A 117 -21.04 7.75 1.90
CA GLY A 117 -21.24 8.99 2.69
C GLY A 117 -22.32 9.93 2.12
N GLY A 118 -23.29 9.41 1.37
CA GLY A 118 -24.31 10.19 0.68
C GLY A 118 -23.97 10.60 -0.75
N GLN A 119 -22.71 10.43 -1.20
CA GLN A 119 -22.29 10.67 -2.58
C GLN A 119 -22.59 9.45 -3.45
N ALA A 120 -23.41 9.63 -4.49
CA ALA A 120 -23.67 8.57 -5.46
C ALA A 120 -22.48 8.41 -6.42
N MET A 121 -21.99 7.18 -6.58
CA MET A 121 -20.81 6.89 -7.40
C MET A 121 -21.05 7.15 -8.88
N ARG A 122 -22.28 6.97 -9.38
CA ARG A 122 -22.66 7.24 -10.76
C ARG A 122 -22.59 8.73 -11.13
N ASP A 123 -22.65 9.64 -10.13
CA ASP A 123 -22.61 11.07 -10.36
C ASP A 123 -21.18 11.63 -10.45
N LEU A 124 -20.19 10.80 -10.16
CA LEU A 124 -18.78 11.15 -10.31
C LEU A 124 -18.39 11.13 -11.79
N PRO A 125 -17.70 12.18 -12.28
CA PRO A 125 -17.33 12.28 -13.70
C PRO A 125 -16.32 11.19 -14.09
N TRP A 126 -16.55 10.58 -15.24
CA TRP A 126 -15.59 9.65 -15.84
C TRP A 126 -15.11 10.21 -17.18
N SER A 127 -13.82 10.08 -17.46
CA SER A 127 -13.21 10.48 -18.71
C SER A 127 -12.34 9.35 -19.27
N LYS A 128 -12.42 9.15 -20.58
CA LYS A 128 -11.57 8.19 -21.28
C LYS A 128 -10.08 8.62 -21.28
N ASP A 129 -9.83 9.92 -21.24
CA ASP A 129 -8.47 10.48 -21.27
C ASP A 129 -7.80 10.40 -19.89
N GLU A 130 -8.61 10.39 -18.81
CA GLU A 130 -8.17 10.28 -17.43
C GLU A 130 -8.98 9.20 -16.67
N PRO A 131 -8.92 7.93 -17.10
CA PRO A 131 -9.79 6.86 -16.58
C PRO A 131 -9.56 6.55 -15.10
N TRP A 132 -8.41 6.93 -14.55
CA TRP A 132 -8.02 6.76 -13.16
C TRP A 132 -8.60 7.83 -12.22
N LYS A 133 -9.05 8.97 -12.75
CA LYS A 133 -9.44 10.14 -11.95
C LYS A 133 -10.68 9.87 -11.09
N ARG A 134 -11.70 9.21 -11.66
CA ARG A 134 -12.92 8.89 -10.92
C ARG A 134 -12.63 8.05 -9.68
N LEU A 135 -11.69 7.10 -9.75
CA LEU A 135 -11.31 6.31 -8.57
C LEU A 135 -10.67 7.19 -7.49
N LEU A 136 -9.86 8.19 -7.86
CA LEU A 136 -9.32 9.15 -6.88
C LEU A 136 -10.44 9.97 -6.22
N ASP A 137 -11.46 10.39 -6.97
CA ASP A 137 -12.60 11.12 -6.43
C ASP A 137 -13.42 10.23 -5.47
N VAL A 138 -13.58 8.93 -5.79
CA VAL A 138 -14.20 7.93 -4.89
C VAL A 138 -13.40 7.78 -3.59
N GLU A 139 -12.09 7.65 -3.69
CA GLU A 139 -11.21 7.52 -2.52
C GLU A 139 -11.23 8.78 -1.65
N ALA A 140 -11.26 9.96 -2.27
CA ALA A 140 -11.42 11.22 -1.56
C ALA A 140 -12.77 11.30 -0.84
N SER A 141 -13.87 10.84 -1.47
CA SER A 141 -15.19 10.77 -0.85
C SER A 141 -15.21 9.79 0.34
N LEU A 142 -14.53 8.67 0.21
CA LEU A 142 -14.38 7.67 1.28
C LEU A 142 -13.58 8.27 2.47
N GLU A 143 -12.46 8.92 2.21
CA GLU A 143 -11.63 9.57 3.23
C GLU A 143 -12.40 10.72 3.92
N ALA A 144 -13.12 11.54 3.17
CA ALA A 144 -13.92 12.62 3.71
C ALA A 144 -15.07 12.11 4.61
N SER A 145 -15.74 11.02 4.19
CA SER A 145 -16.81 10.39 4.98
C SER A 145 -16.30 9.74 6.26
N ALA A 146 -15.05 9.25 6.26
CA ALA A 146 -14.40 8.63 7.41
C ALA A 146 -13.79 9.65 8.39
N GLY A 147 -13.63 10.92 7.98
CA GLY A 147 -12.72 11.90 8.61
C GLY A 147 -12.96 12.19 10.08
N ASP A 148 -14.21 12.18 10.55
CA ASP A 148 -14.57 12.40 11.95
C ASP A 148 -14.51 11.14 12.83
N GLY A 149 -14.30 9.99 12.20
CA GLY A 149 -14.20 8.69 12.87
C GLY A 149 -15.54 8.05 13.23
N HIS A 150 -16.65 8.66 12.86
CA HIS A 150 -17.98 8.05 13.01
C HIS A 150 -18.30 7.09 11.87
N PRO A 151 -19.17 6.08 12.11
CA PRO A 151 -19.69 5.24 11.04
C PRO A 151 -20.45 6.09 10.01
N PHE A 152 -20.30 5.77 8.73
CA PHE A 152 -20.97 6.46 7.64
C PHE A 152 -21.71 5.50 6.71
N PRO A 153 -22.77 5.96 6.01
CA PRO A 153 -23.59 5.09 5.18
C PRO A 153 -22.86 4.68 3.90
N ILE A 154 -22.98 3.39 3.56
CA ILE A 154 -22.56 2.82 2.28
C ILE A 154 -23.73 2.02 1.68
N LEU A 155 -23.99 2.20 0.39
CA LEU A 155 -25.00 1.45 -0.35
C LEU A 155 -24.34 0.53 -1.35
N VAL A 156 -24.70 -0.74 -1.29
CA VAL A 156 -24.20 -1.81 -2.18
C VAL A 156 -25.32 -2.22 -3.12
N ALA A 157 -25.03 -2.32 -4.41
CA ALA A 157 -25.99 -2.78 -5.42
C ALA A 157 -26.62 -4.14 -5.03
N GLY A 158 -27.92 -4.27 -5.28
CA GLY A 158 -28.67 -5.50 -4.98
C GLY A 158 -28.93 -5.78 -3.50
N ARG A 159 -28.51 -4.90 -2.57
CA ARG A 159 -28.81 -5.01 -1.14
C ARG A 159 -29.91 -4.03 -0.72
N ALA A 160 -30.78 -4.47 0.18
CA ALA A 160 -31.81 -3.61 0.74
C ALA A 160 -31.22 -2.65 1.78
N GLY A 161 -31.38 -1.33 1.56
CA GLY A 161 -30.96 -0.29 2.49
C GLY A 161 -29.43 -0.05 2.53
N THR A 162 -29.06 0.91 3.36
CA THR A 162 -27.65 1.28 3.59
C THR A 162 -27.07 0.54 4.78
N SER A 163 -25.81 0.13 4.67
CA SER A 163 -25.00 -0.36 5.81
C SER A 163 -24.20 0.80 6.41
N GLN A 164 -23.85 0.70 7.69
CA GLN A 164 -22.93 1.62 8.34
C GLN A 164 -21.52 1.05 8.29
N LEU A 165 -20.59 1.79 7.73
CA LEU A 165 -19.19 1.41 7.62
C LEU A 165 -18.39 2.13 8.71
N ASP A 166 -17.84 1.34 9.64
CA ASP A 166 -16.96 1.81 10.70
C ASP A 166 -15.57 2.18 10.19
N THR A 167 -14.80 2.86 11.02
CA THR A 167 -13.43 3.30 10.72
C THR A 167 -12.44 2.90 11.82
N THR A 168 -11.17 2.80 11.46
CA THR A 168 -10.05 2.50 12.37
C THR A 168 -8.92 3.49 12.08
N PRO A 169 -8.19 4.01 13.11
CA PRO A 169 -7.00 4.80 12.87
C PRO A 169 -5.94 3.99 12.09
N ALA A 170 -5.28 4.62 11.15
CA ALA A 170 -4.20 4.03 10.38
C ALA A 170 -3.15 5.09 10.01
N CYS A 171 -1.89 4.72 9.88
CA CYS A 171 -0.86 5.61 9.36
C CYS A 171 -1.22 6.05 7.94
N ARG A 172 -1.02 7.34 7.62
CA ARG A 172 -1.31 7.89 6.30
C ARG A 172 -0.25 7.40 5.29
N THR A 173 -0.53 6.33 4.64
CA THR A 173 0.23 5.75 3.53
C THR A 173 -0.68 4.80 2.76
N ARG A 174 -0.58 4.75 1.45
CA ARG A 174 -1.27 3.77 0.60
C ARG A 174 -0.27 2.76 0.07
N PHE A 175 -0.70 1.50 -0.07
CA PHE A 175 0.08 0.46 -0.72
C PHE A 175 -0.59 0.09 -2.04
N GLU A 176 0.16 0.17 -3.13
CA GLU A 176 -0.38 0.00 -4.48
C GLU A 176 0.50 -0.96 -5.30
N VAL A 177 -0.12 -1.91 -5.98
CA VAL A 177 0.55 -2.72 -6.98
C VAL A 177 0.54 -1.98 -8.31
N VAL A 178 1.72 -1.77 -8.90
CA VAL A 178 1.87 -1.11 -10.21
C VAL A 178 2.31 -2.09 -11.29
N SER A 179 1.85 -1.85 -12.52
CA SER A 179 2.03 -2.80 -13.63
C SER A 179 3.46 -2.91 -14.15
N ALA A 180 4.25 -1.85 -14.02
CA ALA A 180 5.59 -1.74 -14.62
C ALA A 180 6.68 -1.70 -13.55
N GLY A 181 7.88 -2.20 -13.90
CA GLY A 181 9.05 -2.22 -13.04
C GLY A 181 9.23 -3.53 -12.28
N ASP A 182 10.29 -3.59 -11.49
CA ASP A 182 10.72 -4.74 -10.68
C ASP A 182 11.18 -4.34 -9.27
N ASP A 183 10.84 -3.13 -8.85
CA ASP A 183 11.22 -2.52 -7.59
C ASP A 183 10.01 -2.30 -6.65
N ILE A 184 10.33 -1.89 -5.44
CA ILE A 184 9.40 -1.34 -4.44
C ILE A 184 9.95 0.00 -4.00
N GLY A 185 9.10 0.97 -3.69
CA GLY A 185 9.57 2.30 -3.28
C GLY A 185 8.49 3.19 -2.70
N ALA A 186 8.92 4.08 -1.79
CA ALA A 186 8.12 5.08 -1.11
C ALA A 186 8.25 6.46 -1.78
N ASP A 187 7.15 7.20 -1.91
CA ASP A 187 7.13 8.57 -2.44
C ASP A 187 6.75 9.65 -1.40
N GLY A 188 6.47 9.23 -0.18
CA GLY A 188 6.05 10.07 0.94
C GLY A 188 4.57 9.95 1.29
N GLU A 189 3.75 9.47 0.36
CA GLU A 189 2.32 9.23 0.56
C GLU A 189 1.93 7.80 0.23
N ARG A 190 2.67 7.16 -0.70
CA ARG A 190 2.40 5.81 -1.19
C ARG A 190 3.64 4.94 -1.13
N VAL A 191 3.40 3.65 -1.03
CA VAL A 191 4.37 2.59 -1.32
C VAL A 191 3.91 1.91 -2.59
N ARG A 192 4.70 2.01 -3.65
CA ARG A 192 4.43 1.38 -4.94
C ARG A 192 5.24 0.10 -5.06
N ILE A 193 4.55 -0.98 -5.38
CA ILE A 193 5.13 -2.32 -5.50
C ILE A 193 4.95 -2.76 -6.95
N ALA A 194 6.05 -2.82 -7.69
CA ALA A 194 6.01 -3.27 -9.07
C ALA A 194 5.67 -4.78 -9.16
N ARG A 195 4.89 -5.17 -10.17
CA ARG A 195 4.53 -6.59 -10.37
C ARG A 195 5.73 -7.50 -10.61
N GLY A 196 6.84 -6.95 -11.09
CA GLY A 196 8.11 -7.67 -11.22
C GLY A 196 8.93 -7.75 -9.94
N PHE A 197 8.52 -7.11 -8.86
CA PHE A 197 9.27 -7.16 -7.60
C PHE A 197 9.36 -8.58 -7.06
N ILE A 198 10.58 -9.08 -6.94
CA ILE A 198 10.85 -10.47 -6.53
C ILE A 198 10.27 -10.82 -5.16
N GLY A 199 10.14 -9.82 -4.25
CA GLY A 199 9.56 -9.98 -2.92
C GLY A 199 8.10 -10.41 -2.92
N LEU A 200 7.35 -10.19 -4.02
CA LEU A 200 5.99 -10.72 -4.18
C LEU A 200 5.94 -12.25 -4.16
N GLY A 201 7.03 -12.93 -4.47
CA GLY A 201 7.18 -14.39 -4.36
C GLY A 201 7.65 -14.88 -2.98
N TYR A 202 7.91 -13.99 -2.02
CA TYR A 202 8.36 -14.35 -0.67
C TYR A 202 7.17 -14.74 0.23
N VAL A 203 7.48 -15.36 1.37
CA VAL A 203 6.45 -15.58 2.41
C VAL A 203 5.93 -14.26 2.96
N GLU A 204 4.73 -14.27 3.55
CA GLU A 204 4.02 -13.04 3.93
C GLU A 204 4.86 -12.14 4.85
N ASP A 205 5.51 -12.70 5.87
CA ASP A 205 6.33 -11.92 6.82
C ASP A 205 7.52 -11.22 6.15
N GLU A 206 8.17 -11.87 5.19
CA GLU A 206 9.29 -11.27 4.45
C GLU A 206 8.82 -10.19 3.47
N LEU A 207 7.65 -10.37 2.84
CA LEU A 207 7.03 -9.31 2.03
C LEU A 207 6.61 -8.15 2.93
N ALA A 208 6.04 -8.44 4.09
CA ALA A 208 5.69 -7.42 5.08
C ALA A 208 6.92 -6.63 5.54
N ALA A 209 8.08 -7.27 5.66
CA ALA A 209 9.33 -6.59 5.98
C ALA A 209 9.75 -5.59 4.89
N ALA A 210 9.71 -5.97 3.61
CA ALA A 210 9.96 -5.05 2.51
C ALA A 210 8.98 -3.86 2.54
N MET A 211 7.69 -4.13 2.75
CA MET A 211 6.65 -3.10 2.83
C MET A 211 6.81 -2.20 4.07
N ALA A 212 7.27 -2.75 5.20
CA ALA A 212 7.56 -2.00 6.42
C ALA A 212 8.76 -1.06 6.26
N HIS A 213 9.80 -1.48 5.52
CA HIS A 213 10.93 -0.62 5.16
C HIS A 213 10.47 0.62 4.39
N GLU A 214 9.62 0.44 3.38
CA GLU A 214 9.07 1.57 2.61
C GLU A 214 8.09 2.42 3.43
N LEU A 215 7.31 1.80 4.31
CA LEU A 215 6.45 2.54 5.25
C LEU A 215 7.29 3.43 6.18
N ALA A 216 8.45 2.94 6.66
CA ALA A 216 9.36 3.74 7.47
C ALA A 216 9.84 4.99 6.74
N HIS A 217 10.16 4.90 5.44
CA HIS A 217 10.50 6.06 4.64
C HIS A 217 9.39 7.12 4.63
N ASN A 218 8.13 6.71 4.47
CA ASN A 218 6.99 7.64 4.47
C ASN A 218 6.75 8.25 5.86
N ILE A 219 6.76 7.45 6.92
CA ILE A 219 6.58 7.91 8.31
C ILE A 219 7.66 8.93 8.67
N LEU A 220 8.92 8.65 8.33
CA LEU A 220 10.08 9.49 8.63
C LEU A 220 10.27 10.64 7.64
N ARG A 221 9.41 10.75 6.60
CA ARG A 221 9.41 11.81 5.59
C ARG A 221 10.70 11.86 4.77
N HIS A 222 11.36 10.72 4.56
CA HIS A 222 12.62 10.63 3.83
C HIS A 222 12.54 11.15 2.38
N PRO A 223 11.48 10.81 1.59
CA PRO A 223 11.38 11.29 0.21
C PRO A 223 11.33 12.82 0.12
N GLN A 224 10.53 13.47 0.96
CA GLN A 224 10.38 14.92 0.99
C GLN A 224 11.68 15.59 1.44
N TRP A 225 12.26 15.08 2.53
CA TRP A 225 13.51 15.61 3.08
C TRP A 225 14.66 15.50 2.07
N LEU A 226 14.85 14.34 1.45
CA LEU A 226 15.88 14.13 0.42
C LEU A 226 15.65 15.01 -0.81
N SER A 227 14.41 15.25 -1.20
CA SER A 227 14.09 16.16 -2.30
C SER A 227 14.51 17.59 -2.00
N ALA A 228 14.30 18.05 -0.78
CA ALA A 228 14.69 19.40 -0.34
C ALA A 228 16.21 19.56 -0.16
N HIS A 229 16.93 18.49 0.19
CA HIS A 229 18.38 18.53 0.53
C HIS A 229 19.31 18.04 -0.60
N GLY A 230 18.77 17.73 -1.79
CA GLY A 230 19.53 17.41 -3.00
C GLY A 230 20.06 15.98 -3.07
N ARG A 231 19.51 15.02 -2.28
CA ARG A 231 19.77 13.56 -2.35
C ARG A 231 21.25 13.18 -2.37
N LYS A 232 22.07 13.79 -1.51
CA LYS A 232 23.49 13.45 -1.38
C LYS A 232 23.63 11.99 -0.93
N ARG A 233 24.65 11.29 -1.40
CA ARG A 233 24.85 9.84 -1.09
C ARG A 233 24.91 9.54 0.41
N ARG A 234 25.50 10.43 1.20
CA ARG A 234 25.55 10.32 2.66
C ARG A 234 24.13 10.35 3.24
N ASP A 235 23.33 11.31 2.81
CA ASP A 235 21.99 11.55 3.33
C ASP A 235 21.04 10.39 2.95
N VAL A 236 21.15 9.89 1.71
CA VAL A 236 20.41 8.68 1.28
C VAL A 236 20.79 7.49 2.15
N ARG A 237 22.10 7.25 2.39
CA ARG A 237 22.53 6.12 3.24
C ARG A 237 22.00 6.22 4.67
N GLU A 238 21.95 7.42 5.22
CA GLU A 238 21.42 7.65 6.56
C GLU A 238 19.94 7.32 6.64
N THR A 239 19.14 7.77 5.65
CA THR A 239 17.70 7.45 5.58
C THR A 239 17.44 5.97 5.38
N GLU A 240 18.28 5.26 4.63
CA GLU A 240 18.19 3.79 4.47
C GLU A 240 18.45 3.07 5.81
N ARG A 241 19.47 3.48 6.56
CA ARG A 241 19.76 2.92 7.89
C ARG A 241 18.61 3.15 8.88
N GLU A 242 17.97 4.32 8.84
CA GLU A 242 16.82 4.61 9.68
C GLU A 242 15.64 3.70 9.30
N ALA A 243 15.36 3.51 8.02
CA ALA A 243 14.29 2.63 7.54
C ALA A 243 14.56 1.16 7.89
N ASP A 244 15.80 0.67 7.72
CA ASP A 244 16.19 -0.68 8.11
C ASP A 244 15.98 -0.94 9.59
N ARG A 245 16.38 -0.01 10.44
CA ARG A 245 16.26 -0.13 11.89
C ARG A 245 14.81 -0.02 12.36
N MET A 246 14.00 0.79 11.70
CA MET A 246 12.58 0.97 12.04
C MET A 246 11.72 -0.20 11.56
N MET A 247 12.09 -0.87 10.47
CA MET A 247 11.34 -1.97 9.86
C MET A 247 10.88 -3.04 10.87
N PRO A 248 11.74 -3.64 11.74
CA PRO A 248 11.30 -4.66 12.69
C PRO A 248 10.33 -4.14 13.76
N TRP A 249 10.38 -2.86 14.13
CA TRP A 249 9.40 -2.24 15.05
C TRP A 249 8.01 -2.18 14.44
N LEU A 250 7.95 -1.78 13.16
CA LEU A 250 6.68 -1.73 12.42
C LEU A 250 6.06 -3.11 12.26
N LEU A 251 6.88 -4.14 12.03
CA LEU A 251 6.44 -5.53 11.97
C LEU A 251 5.87 -6.00 13.31
N ALA A 252 6.55 -5.74 14.41
CA ALA A 252 6.12 -6.12 15.76
C ALA A 252 4.71 -5.58 16.07
N ASN A 253 4.47 -4.30 15.83
CA ASN A 253 3.18 -3.65 16.08
C ASN A 253 2.07 -4.14 15.14
N ALA A 254 2.44 -4.65 13.96
CA ALA A 254 1.52 -5.25 13.00
C ALA A 254 1.21 -6.74 13.26
N GLY A 255 1.80 -7.32 14.32
CA GLY A 255 1.62 -8.73 14.68
C GLY A 255 2.43 -9.71 13.83
N TYR A 256 3.45 -9.22 13.12
CA TYR A 256 4.43 -10.05 12.42
C TYR A 256 5.64 -10.34 13.32
N ASP A 257 6.36 -11.42 13.03
CA ASP A 257 7.65 -11.70 13.68
C ASP A 257 8.69 -10.64 13.27
N PRO A 258 9.23 -9.82 14.21
CA PRO A 258 10.25 -8.83 13.89
C PRO A 258 11.52 -9.42 13.26
N GLN A 259 11.82 -10.71 13.47
CA GLN A 259 12.93 -11.39 12.83
C GLN A 259 12.74 -11.58 11.32
N ALA A 260 11.52 -11.40 10.81
CA ALA A 260 11.28 -11.41 9.37
C ALA A 260 12.08 -10.32 8.64
N ALA A 261 12.39 -9.21 9.30
CA ALA A 261 13.26 -8.17 8.79
C ALA A 261 14.67 -8.69 8.47
N VAL A 262 15.24 -9.47 9.39
CA VAL A 262 16.55 -10.13 9.20
C VAL A 262 16.47 -11.17 8.09
N ARG A 263 15.44 -12.03 8.09
CA ARG A 263 15.25 -13.04 7.04
C ARG A 263 15.10 -12.44 5.65
N PHE A 264 14.32 -11.37 5.54
CA PHE A 264 14.18 -10.62 4.29
C PHE A 264 15.53 -10.10 3.80
N MET A 265 16.32 -9.43 4.66
CA MET A 265 17.60 -8.85 4.26
C MET A 265 18.63 -9.95 3.87
N LEU A 266 18.68 -11.06 4.59
CA LEU A 266 19.53 -12.21 4.24
C LEU A 266 19.15 -12.82 2.89
N ARG A 267 17.88 -12.81 2.51
CA ARG A 267 17.38 -13.37 1.26
C ARG A 267 17.50 -12.41 0.07
N TRP A 268 17.15 -11.16 0.29
CA TRP A 268 17.09 -10.13 -0.75
C TRP A 268 18.44 -9.45 -0.97
N GLY A 269 19.16 -9.14 0.11
CA GLY A 269 20.39 -8.34 0.12
C GLY A 269 21.49 -8.88 -0.81
N PRO A 270 21.91 -10.15 -0.74
CA PRO A 270 22.98 -10.69 -1.59
C PRO A 270 22.71 -10.55 -3.09
N LYS A 271 21.42 -10.52 -3.49
CA LYS A 271 21.01 -10.43 -4.90
C LYS A 271 20.93 -8.99 -5.40
N ASN A 272 20.80 -8.03 -4.50
CA ASN A 272 20.50 -6.63 -4.82
C ASN A 272 21.59 -5.66 -4.33
N ASP A 273 22.68 -6.13 -3.75
CA ASP A 273 23.78 -5.30 -3.22
C ASP A 273 24.65 -4.63 -4.31
N GLY A 274 24.48 -5.00 -5.60
CA GLY A 274 25.26 -4.41 -6.71
C GLY A 274 26.75 -4.74 -6.69
N GLY A 275 27.23 -5.57 -5.76
CA GLY A 275 28.62 -6.03 -5.66
C GLY A 275 29.66 -4.92 -5.54
N LEU A 276 30.88 -5.15 -6.05
CA LEU A 276 32.00 -4.20 -6.02
C LEU A 276 31.74 -2.86 -6.74
N LEU A 277 30.76 -2.83 -7.67
CA LEU A 277 30.42 -1.62 -8.46
C LEU A 277 29.21 -0.87 -7.92
N ARG A 278 28.72 -1.22 -6.74
CA ARG A 278 27.53 -0.59 -6.12
C ARG A 278 27.67 0.94 -6.02
N LYS A 279 26.56 1.63 -6.16
CA LYS A 279 26.50 3.11 -6.10
C LYS A 279 26.79 3.70 -4.71
N ARG A 280 27.11 2.92 -3.68
CA ARG A 280 27.35 3.31 -2.28
C ARG A 280 26.28 4.22 -1.67
N THR A 281 25.05 4.06 -2.12
CA THR A 281 23.88 4.74 -1.53
C THR A 281 23.28 3.91 -0.39
N HIS A 282 23.70 2.66 -0.23
CA HIS A 282 23.32 1.74 0.85
C HIS A 282 24.59 1.18 1.48
N ASP A 283 24.49 0.72 2.69
CA ASP A 283 25.52 -0.09 3.36
C ASP A 283 25.54 -1.51 2.75
N GLY A 284 26.53 -2.34 3.09
CA GLY A 284 26.52 -3.74 2.73
C GLY A 284 25.32 -4.47 3.31
N TRP A 285 24.82 -5.46 2.62
CA TRP A 285 23.64 -6.21 3.11
C TRP A 285 23.91 -6.88 4.47
N ASP A 286 25.15 -7.29 4.72
CA ASP A 286 25.63 -7.84 6.00
C ASP A 286 25.61 -6.77 7.12
N GLU A 287 26.12 -5.57 6.88
CA GLU A 287 26.02 -4.44 7.81
C GLU A 287 24.55 -4.08 8.11
N ARG A 288 23.68 -4.13 7.08
CA ARG A 288 22.24 -3.89 7.24
C ARG A 288 21.59 -4.95 8.13
N VAL A 289 21.96 -6.22 7.98
CA VAL A 289 21.54 -7.31 8.88
C VAL A 289 21.91 -7.01 10.33
N ASP A 290 23.13 -6.54 10.58
CA ASP A 290 23.58 -6.21 11.95
C ASP A 290 22.78 -5.05 12.55
N PHE A 291 22.49 -4.01 11.79
CA PHE A 291 21.65 -2.88 12.23
C PHE A 291 20.23 -3.33 12.59
N ILE A 292 19.63 -4.16 11.74
CA ILE A 292 18.29 -4.71 11.97
C ILE A 292 18.28 -5.62 13.21
N ALA A 293 19.25 -6.52 13.33
CA ALA A 293 19.33 -7.47 14.44
C ALA A 293 19.53 -6.78 15.78
N ALA A 294 20.27 -5.66 15.81
CA ALA A 294 20.48 -4.87 17.02
C ALA A 294 19.19 -4.26 17.60
N GLU A 295 18.15 -4.06 16.79
CA GLU A 295 16.86 -3.55 17.28
C GLU A 295 16.00 -4.63 17.95
N LEU A 296 16.18 -5.91 17.66
CA LEU A 296 15.33 -7.00 18.16
C LEU A 296 15.27 -7.11 19.69
N PRO A 297 16.38 -7.03 20.45
CA PRO A 297 16.33 -7.04 21.92
C PRO A 297 15.60 -5.80 22.49
N LEU A 298 15.70 -4.66 21.82
CA LEU A 298 15.04 -3.42 22.23
C LEU A 298 13.53 -3.50 22.05
N ILE A 299 13.08 -4.09 20.92
CA ILE A 299 11.66 -4.36 20.67
C ILE A 299 11.09 -5.30 21.74
N ARG A 300 11.80 -6.40 22.04
CA ARG A 300 11.38 -7.32 23.11
C ARG A 300 11.26 -6.62 24.48
N ALA A 301 12.21 -5.75 24.81
CA ALA A 301 12.17 -4.96 26.03
C ALA A 301 10.98 -3.97 26.05
N ALA A 302 10.72 -3.29 24.92
CA ALA A 302 9.59 -2.36 24.80
C ALA A 302 8.22 -3.06 24.93
N MET A 303 8.14 -4.33 24.54
CA MET A 303 6.91 -5.13 24.60
C MET A 303 6.81 -6.01 25.87
N ALA A 304 7.76 -5.94 26.78
CA ALA A 304 7.82 -6.84 27.96
C ALA A 304 6.56 -6.79 28.84
N ASP A 305 5.91 -5.63 28.91
CA ASP A 305 4.67 -5.42 29.68
C ASP A 305 3.39 -5.70 28.87
N GLY A 306 3.51 -6.33 27.69
CA GLY A 306 2.39 -6.68 26.82
C GLY A 306 1.82 -5.52 26.01
N GLY A 307 2.44 -4.34 26.05
CA GLY A 307 2.08 -3.19 25.22
C GLY A 307 2.70 -3.23 23.82
N PRO A 308 2.32 -2.30 22.94
CA PRO A 308 2.95 -2.16 21.64
C PRO A 308 4.38 -1.60 21.76
N ALA A 309 5.22 -1.88 20.75
CA ALA A 309 6.59 -1.39 20.71
C ALA A 309 6.61 0.11 20.34
N ASP A 310 6.71 0.99 21.32
CA ASP A 310 6.84 2.43 21.10
C ASP A 310 8.22 2.77 20.53
N TRP A 311 8.23 3.15 19.26
CA TRP A 311 9.43 3.55 18.51
C TRP A 311 9.64 5.06 18.46
N THR A 312 8.71 5.89 18.97
CA THR A 312 8.73 7.36 18.78
C THR A 312 9.94 8.05 19.42
N GLN A 313 10.50 7.47 20.49
CA GLN A 313 11.70 7.98 21.14
C GLN A 313 12.99 7.66 20.36
N ARG A 314 12.90 6.79 19.36
CA ARG A 314 14.06 6.30 18.60
C ARG A 314 14.10 6.81 17.18
N PHE A 315 12.93 7.05 16.59
CA PHE A 315 12.77 7.46 15.21
C PHE A 315 11.88 8.71 15.13
N VAL A 316 12.47 9.80 14.69
CA VAL A 316 11.81 11.10 14.61
C VAL A 316 11.69 11.52 13.14
N PRO A 317 10.49 11.90 12.68
CA PRO A 317 10.31 12.38 11.32
C PRO A 317 11.23 13.56 10.98
N ARG A 318 11.81 13.52 9.80
CA ARG A 318 12.64 14.60 9.30
C ARG A 318 11.82 15.89 9.15
N PRO A 319 12.39 17.07 9.52
CA PRO A 319 11.70 18.33 9.33
C PRO A 319 11.51 18.59 7.82
N ILE A 320 10.30 19.00 7.45
CA ILE A 320 10.02 19.54 6.12
C ILE A 320 10.14 21.05 6.27
N GLY A 321 11.16 21.62 5.65
CA GLY A 321 11.40 23.08 5.66
C GLY A 321 10.32 23.85 4.92
#